data_a84138b2fe77390ca83983e43a8863fe
#
_entry.id   a84138b2fe77390ca83983e43a8863fe
#
_cell.length_a   1.000
_cell.length_b   1.000
_cell.length_c   1.000
_cell.angle_alpha   90.00
_cell.angle_beta   90.00
_cell.angle_gamma   90.00
#
_symmetry.space_group_name_H-M   'P 1'
#
loop_
_entity.id
_entity.type
_entity.pdbx_description
1 polymer ?
#
loop_
_entity_poly.entity_id
_entity_poly.type
_entity_poly.pdbx_seq_one_letter_code
_entity_poly.pdbx_strand_id
1 'polypeptide(L)'
;MPLASDAASLFINGEWTEASDGGRRAVVNPFDASVITQVPEATTDDVDRAIRAARAAFDEGSWAHSPAARRAAVLTATAEALQEQREELARLETLDTGKTLEEGRVDVDDATSVFRYYAALVATGAGRAVDAGRPDVVSRVVHEPVGVCGLITPWNYPLLQISWKVAPALGAGNAVVAKPSEVTPLTTVRLFRILQEKLADAGAPNGTANLVLGGGAVGAALAEHPLVDLVSFTGGGVSGRSVMRAAAETVKKVALELGGKNPNIVFADADFDAAVDFALTAAFLHSGQVCSAGSRLLLHRSLHREFVAELARRAELIRVGNGLDKDSETGPLVTAEHRAKVEAHIAGALAEGAVL
;
A
#
# COMPACT_ATOMS: atom_id res chain seq x y z
N MET A 1 -14.73 20.91 -2.29
CA MET A 1 -15.98 20.15 -2.26
C MET A 1 -15.97 19.21 -1.06
N PRO A 2 -17.03 19.06 -0.31
CA PRO A 2 -16.97 18.30 0.91
C PRO A 2 -16.79 16.81 0.59
N LEU A 3 -15.77 16.18 1.16
CA LEU A 3 -15.60 14.72 1.33
C LEU A 3 -16.81 14.08 2.06
N ALA A 4 -17.82 14.89 2.38
CA ALA A 4 -18.93 14.57 3.29
C ALA A 4 -20.12 13.85 2.64
N SER A 5 -20.17 13.64 1.32
CA SER A 5 -21.31 12.93 0.71
C SER A 5 -21.04 11.43 0.44
N ASP A 6 -19.76 11.01 0.42
CA ASP A 6 -19.37 9.60 0.31
C ASP A 6 -18.81 9.14 1.65
N ALA A 7 -19.68 8.94 2.65
CA ALA A 7 -19.28 8.39 3.93
C ALA A 7 -18.42 7.14 3.68
N ALA A 8 -17.16 7.17 4.12
CA ALA A 8 -16.30 6.01 4.05
C ALA A 8 -16.99 4.85 4.77
N SER A 9 -17.12 3.72 4.10
CA SER A 9 -17.87 2.55 4.54
C SER A 9 -17.07 1.29 4.26
N LEU A 10 -17.42 0.19 4.86
CA LEU A 10 -16.94 -1.13 4.47
C LEU A 10 -17.55 -1.47 3.10
N PHE A 11 -16.83 -2.19 2.28
CA PHE A 11 -17.36 -2.71 1.01
C PHE A 11 -17.34 -4.23 1.05
N ILE A 12 -18.51 -4.84 1.19
CA ILE A 12 -18.66 -6.29 1.37
C ILE A 12 -19.71 -6.82 0.40
N ASN A 13 -19.36 -7.82 -0.39
CA ASN A 13 -20.25 -8.48 -1.34
C ASN A 13 -21.00 -7.54 -2.30
N GLY A 14 -20.30 -6.50 -2.79
CA GLY A 14 -20.85 -5.53 -3.72
C GLY A 14 -21.62 -4.36 -3.07
N GLU A 15 -21.73 -4.33 -1.74
CA GLU A 15 -22.49 -3.33 -1.01
C GLU A 15 -21.62 -2.53 -0.06
N TRP A 16 -21.89 -1.22 0.07
CA TRP A 16 -21.28 -0.34 1.07
C TRP A 16 -22.08 -0.39 2.37
N THR A 17 -21.40 -0.77 3.46
CA THR A 17 -22.07 -1.02 4.75
C THR A 17 -21.34 -0.34 5.91
N GLU A 18 -22.05 -0.11 7.01
CA GLU A 18 -21.44 0.23 8.31
C GLU A 18 -20.85 -1.03 8.97
N ALA A 19 -20.03 -0.81 10.02
CA ALA A 19 -19.60 -1.90 10.88
C ALA A 19 -20.81 -2.51 11.62
N SER A 20 -20.78 -3.83 11.83
CA SER A 20 -21.90 -4.58 12.41
C SER A 20 -22.28 -4.14 13.83
N ASP A 21 -21.34 -3.58 14.58
CA ASP A 21 -21.55 -3.02 15.93
C ASP A 21 -21.74 -1.50 15.93
N GLY A 22 -21.68 -0.84 14.77
CA GLY A 22 -21.74 0.60 14.61
C GLY A 22 -20.46 1.34 15.05
N GLY A 23 -19.37 0.61 15.30
CA GLY A 23 -18.07 1.20 15.67
C GLY A 23 -17.52 2.13 14.59
N ARG A 24 -16.98 3.28 14.98
CA ARG A 24 -16.38 4.27 14.08
C ARG A 24 -15.08 4.80 14.64
N ARG A 25 -14.18 5.17 13.71
CA ARG A 25 -12.87 5.77 14.01
C ARG A 25 -12.72 7.11 13.30
N ALA A 26 -12.16 8.09 14.00
CA ALA A 26 -11.76 9.36 13.38
C ALA A 26 -10.50 9.16 12.52
N VAL A 27 -10.53 9.70 11.32
CA VAL A 27 -9.36 9.90 10.46
C VAL A 27 -8.91 11.35 10.64
N VAL A 28 -7.65 11.55 10.97
CA VAL A 28 -7.10 12.82 11.44
C VAL A 28 -6.06 13.34 10.48
N ASN A 29 -6.14 14.62 10.13
CA ASN A 29 -5.11 15.29 9.35
C ASN A 29 -3.82 15.43 10.20
N PRO A 30 -2.68 14.86 9.77
CA PRO A 30 -1.43 14.92 10.52
C PRO A 30 -0.90 16.34 10.77
N PHE A 31 -1.24 17.32 9.91
CA PHE A 31 -0.72 18.66 9.98
C PHE A 31 -1.29 19.47 11.16
N ASP A 32 -2.60 19.43 11.35
CA ASP A 32 -3.30 20.27 12.32
C ASP A 32 -4.12 19.49 13.37
N ALA A 33 -4.07 18.15 13.29
CA ALA A 33 -4.83 17.22 14.13
C ALA A 33 -6.36 17.39 14.00
N SER A 34 -6.86 18.07 12.98
CA SER A 34 -8.29 18.16 12.70
C SER A 34 -8.85 16.82 12.21
N VAL A 35 -10.10 16.54 12.58
CA VAL A 35 -10.80 15.34 12.08
C VAL A 35 -11.25 15.60 10.65
N ILE A 36 -10.73 14.80 9.71
CA ILE A 36 -11.14 14.84 8.30
C ILE A 36 -12.53 14.23 8.16
N THR A 37 -12.71 13.03 8.71
CA THR A 37 -13.97 12.28 8.66
C THR A 37 -13.99 11.16 9.69
N GLN A 38 -15.13 10.47 9.80
CA GLN A 38 -15.29 9.24 10.56
C GLN A 38 -15.43 8.06 9.60
N VAL A 39 -14.74 6.97 9.88
CA VAL A 39 -14.84 5.72 9.10
C VAL A 39 -15.33 4.58 10.00
N PRO A 40 -16.02 3.54 9.48
CA PRO A 40 -16.38 2.38 10.26
C PRO A 40 -15.13 1.65 10.78
N GLU A 41 -15.22 1.09 11.97
CA GLU A 41 -14.23 0.17 12.55
C GLU A 41 -14.82 -1.25 12.48
N ALA A 42 -14.39 -2.05 11.50
CA ALA A 42 -14.91 -3.39 11.27
C ALA A 42 -14.69 -4.31 12.48
N THR A 43 -15.65 -5.18 12.72
CA THR A 43 -15.51 -6.29 13.67
C THR A 43 -14.90 -7.53 13.01
N THR A 44 -14.55 -8.53 13.79
CA THR A 44 -14.14 -9.85 13.27
C THR A 44 -15.23 -10.53 12.45
N ASP A 45 -16.51 -10.29 12.79
CA ASP A 45 -17.66 -10.82 12.05
C ASP A 45 -17.77 -10.15 10.66
N ASP A 46 -17.47 -8.85 10.56
CA ASP A 46 -17.41 -8.15 9.27
C ASP A 46 -16.29 -8.71 8.37
N VAL A 47 -15.14 -9.05 8.98
CA VAL A 47 -14.02 -9.70 8.28
C VAL A 47 -14.44 -11.08 7.77
N ASP A 48 -15.08 -11.90 8.61
CA ASP A 48 -15.57 -13.22 8.21
C ASP A 48 -16.58 -13.10 7.05
N ARG A 49 -17.53 -12.16 7.12
CA ARG A 49 -18.49 -11.92 6.03
C ARG A 49 -17.79 -11.53 4.71
N ALA A 50 -16.80 -10.63 4.77
CA ALA A 50 -16.03 -10.22 3.60
C ALA A 50 -15.25 -11.39 2.98
N ILE A 51 -14.62 -12.23 3.81
CA ILE A 51 -13.86 -13.40 3.35
C ILE A 51 -14.79 -14.47 2.75
N ARG A 52 -15.94 -14.73 3.37
CA ARG A 52 -16.93 -15.68 2.80
C ARG A 52 -17.49 -15.18 1.48
N ALA A 53 -17.75 -13.88 1.34
CA ALA A 53 -18.16 -13.31 0.07
C ALA A 53 -17.07 -13.47 -1.01
N ALA A 54 -15.80 -13.22 -0.66
CA ALA A 54 -14.67 -13.45 -1.56
C ALA A 54 -14.53 -14.92 -1.95
N ARG A 55 -14.72 -15.84 -1.00
CA ARG A 55 -14.64 -17.28 -1.24
C ARG A 55 -15.74 -17.74 -2.19
N ALA A 56 -16.99 -17.35 -1.97
CA ALA A 56 -18.11 -17.67 -2.85
C ALA A 56 -17.89 -17.08 -4.26
N ALA A 57 -17.45 -15.83 -4.36
CA ALA A 57 -17.13 -15.20 -5.64
C ALA A 57 -16.02 -15.91 -6.41
N PHE A 58 -15.05 -16.48 -5.72
CA PHE A 58 -13.96 -17.24 -6.35
C PHE A 58 -14.39 -18.64 -6.76
N ASP A 59 -15.03 -19.40 -5.87
CA ASP A 59 -15.37 -20.83 -6.09
C ASP A 59 -16.54 -21.00 -7.07
N GLU A 60 -17.55 -20.15 -6.97
CA GLU A 60 -18.80 -20.28 -7.72
C GLU A 60 -18.93 -19.27 -8.85
N GLY A 61 -18.09 -18.20 -8.81
CA GLY A 61 -18.19 -17.08 -9.72
C GLY A 61 -17.38 -17.26 -11.01
N SER A 62 -17.59 -16.32 -11.93
CA SER A 62 -16.98 -16.35 -13.26
C SER A 62 -15.62 -15.63 -13.36
N TRP A 63 -15.18 -14.91 -12.31
CA TRP A 63 -14.00 -14.06 -12.40
C TRP A 63 -12.71 -14.86 -12.58
N ALA A 64 -12.50 -15.92 -11.78
CA ALA A 64 -11.31 -16.77 -11.83
C ALA A 64 -11.10 -17.41 -13.22
N HIS A 65 -12.20 -17.74 -13.90
CA HIS A 65 -12.21 -18.36 -15.22
C HIS A 65 -12.43 -17.38 -16.37
N SER A 66 -12.51 -16.08 -16.07
CA SER A 66 -12.72 -15.05 -17.11
C SER A 66 -11.51 -14.93 -18.04
N PRO A 67 -11.73 -14.58 -19.32
CA PRO A 67 -10.62 -14.34 -20.24
C PRO A 67 -9.66 -13.28 -19.71
N ALA A 68 -8.36 -13.45 -19.93
CA ALA A 68 -7.33 -12.49 -19.53
C ALA A 68 -7.61 -11.06 -20.06
N ALA A 69 -8.14 -10.95 -21.29
CA ALA A 69 -8.52 -9.67 -21.88
C ALA A 69 -9.60 -8.93 -21.07
N ARG A 70 -10.56 -9.64 -20.47
CA ARG A 70 -11.60 -9.05 -19.62
C ARG A 70 -10.99 -8.48 -18.33
N ARG A 71 -10.10 -9.24 -17.68
CA ARG A 71 -9.39 -8.78 -16.48
C ARG A 71 -8.47 -7.61 -16.78
N ALA A 72 -7.74 -7.67 -17.90
CA ALA A 72 -6.91 -6.56 -18.38
C ALA A 72 -7.73 -5.28 -18.63
N ALA A 73 -8.93 -5.39 -19.23
CA ALA A 73 -9.81 -4.27 -19.48
C ALA A 73 -10.26 -3.57 -18.18
N VAL A 74 -10.59 -4.32 -17.13
CA VAL A 74 -10.93 -3.75 -15.81
C VAL A 74 -9.74 -2.99 -15.23
N LEU A 75 -8.53 -3.54 -15.30
CA LEU A 75 -7.33 -2.86 -14.80
C LEU A 75 -7.04 -1.57 -15.60
N THR A 76 -7.20 -1.60 -16.93
CA THR A 76 -7.05 -0.41 -17.79
C THR A 76 -8.06 0.67 -17.44
N ALA A 77 -9.34 0.32 -17.33
CA ALA A 77 -10.40 1.25 -16.96
C ALA A 77 -10.21 1.83 -15.54
N THR A 78 -9.66 1.04 -14.62
CA THR A 78 -9.28 1.51 -13.28
C THR A 78 -8.15 2.53 -13.36
N ALA A 79 -7.11 2.29 -14.18
CA ALA A 79 -6.00 3.23 -14.40
C ALA A 79 -6.49 4.56 -15.00
N GLU A 80 -7.41 4.49 -15.97
CA GLU A 80 -8.03 5.68 -16.58
C GLU A 80 -8.79 6.51 -15.55
N ALA A 81 -9.61 5.86 -14.72
CA ALA A 81 -10.37 6.54 -13.68
C ALA A 81 -9.48 7.14 -12.58
N LEU A 82 -8.37 6.49 -12.23
CA LEU A 82 -7.36 7.08 -11.32
C LEU A 82 -6.74 8.34 -11.92
N GLN A 83 -6.39 8.31 -13.20
CA GLN A 83 -5.81 9.46 -13.90
C GLN A 83 -6.81 10.62 -14.01
N GLU A 84 -8.07 10.35 -14.28
CA GLU A 84 -9.14 11.36 -14.35
C GLU A 84 -9.35 12.04 -13.00
N GLN A 85 -9.18 11.31 -11.88
CA GLN A 85 -9.35 11.81 -10.51
C GLN A 85 -8.02 12.23 -9.86
N ARG A 86 -6.95 12.41 -10.63
CA ARG A 86 -5.58 12.64 -10.16
C ARG A 86 -5.46 13.73 -9.08
N GLU A 87 -6.00 14.91 -9.33
CA GLU A 87 -5.89 16.03 -8.38
C GLU A 87 -6.70 15.83 -7.11
N GLU A 88 -7.88 15.22 -7.22
CA GLU A 88 -8.73 14.90 -6.09
C GLU A 88 -8.04 13.85 -5.18
N LEU A 89 -7.53 12.78 -5.78
CA LEU A 89 -6.82 11.72 -5.07
C LEU A 89 -5.51 12.23 -4.44
N ALA A 90 -4.74 13.05 -5.16
CA ALA A 90 -3.50 13.64 -4.62
C ALA A 90 -3.78 14.53 -3.39
N ARG A 91 -4.83 15.35 -3.44
CA ARG A 91 -5.24 16.16 -2.27
C ARG A 91 -5.69 15.29 -1.10
N LEU A 92 -6.42 14.22 -1.38
CA LEU A 92 -6.87 13.27 -0.37
C LEU A 92 -5.69 12.53 0.27
N GLU A 93 -4.71 12.10 -0.53
CA GLU A 93 -3.47 11.48 -0.07
C GLU A 93 -2.67 12.43 0.84
N THR A 94 -2.58 13.72 0.46
CA THR A 94 -1.93 14.77 1.26
C THR A 94 -2.64 14.97 2.62
N LEU A 95 -3.96 15.07 2.62
CA LEU A 95 -4.75 15.24 3.85
C LEU A 95 -4.64 14.04 4.78
N ASP A 96 -4.63 12.84 4.22
CA ASP A 96 -4.63 11.59 4.96
C ASP A 96 -3.24 11.26 5.56
N THR A 97 -2.17 11.54 4.81
CA THR A 97 -0.79 11.15 5.17
C THR A 97 0.10 12.30 5.67
N GLY A 98 -0.27 13.54 5.38
CA GLY A 98 0.54 14.73 5.65
C GLY A 98 1.62 15.03 4.60
N LYS A 99 1.87 14.18 3.61
CA LYS A 99 2.85 14.43 2.53
C LYS A 99 2.51 15.67 1.71
N THR A 100 3.46 16.16 0.91
CA THR A 100 3.18 17.29 0.02
C THR A 100 2.22 16.90 -1.10
N LEU A 101 1.50 17.89 -1.65
CA LEU A 101 0.60 17.67 -2.77
C LEU A 101 1.34 17.12 -4.00
N GLU A 102 2.60 17.52 -4.19
CA GLU A 102 3.41 17.02 -5.28
C GLU A 102 3.77 15.55 -5.11
N GLU A 103 4.14 15.12 -3.89
CA GLU A 103 4.30 13.69 -3.56
C GLU A 103 2.98 12.93 -3.76
N GLY A 104 1.85 13.50 -3.36
CA GLY A 104 0.53 12.90 -3.59
C GLY A 104 0.20 12.72 -5.08
N ARG A 105 0.59 13.67 -5.93
CA ARG A 105 0.46 13.55 -7.40
C ARG A 105 1.29 12.43 -7.98
N VAL A 106 2.54 12.31 -7.53
CA VAL A 106 3.44 11.21 -7.92
C VAL A 106 2.84 9.86 -7.51
N ASP A 107 2.30 9.75 -6.30
CA ASP A 107 1.68 8.50 -5.82
C ASP A 107 0.49 8.07 -6.69
N VAL A 108 -0.34 9.02 -7.15
CA VAL A 108 -1.46 8.71 -8.07
C VAL A 108 -0.96 8.30 -9.45
N ASP A 109 0.07 8.98 -9.96
CA ASP A 109 0.69 8.63 -11.25
C ASP A 109 1.33 7.23 -11.19
N ASP A 110 2.01 6.90 -10.10
CA ASP A 110 2.60 5.59 -9.86
C ASP A 110 1.53 4.49 -9.71
N ALA A 111 0.47 4.75 -8.92
CA ALA A 111 -0.66 3.81 -8.80
C ALA A 111 -1.32 3.55 -10.17
N THR A 112 -1.53 4.60 -10.97
CA THR A 112 -2.03 4.50 -12.34
C THR A 112 -1.13 3.63 -13.21
N SER A 113 0.19 3.83 -13.11
CA SER A 113 1.20 3.07 -13.85
C SER A 113 1.20 1.59 -13.45
N VAL A 114 1.00 1.28 -12.18
CA VAL A 114 0.88 -0.09 -11.67
C VAL A 114 -0.31 -0.81 -12.32
N PHE A 115 -1.48 -0.19 -12.37
CA PHE A 115 -2.65 -0.79 -13.01
C PHE A 115 -2.43 -1.00 -14.51
N ARG A 116 -1.81 -0.04 -15.22
CA ARG A 116 -1.44 -0.18 -16.65
C ARG A 116 -0.45 -1.31 -16.87
N TYR A 117 0.56 -1.41 -16.00
CA TYR A 117 1.58 -2.48 -16.09
C TYR A 117 0.93 -3.86 -15.96
N TYR A 118 0.09 -4.08 -14.94
CA TYR A 118 -0.56 -5.38 -14.75
C TYR A 118 -1.64 -5.65 -15.80
N ALA A 119 -2.31 -4.65 -16.35
CA ALA A 119 -3.20 -4.83 -17.50
C ALA A 119 -2.44 -5.39 -18.71
N ALA A 120 -1.29 -4.81 -19.04
CA ALA A 120 -0.44 -5.30 -20.14
C ALA A 120 0.12 -6.70 -19.85
N LEU A 121 0.58 -6.96 -18.63
CA LEU A 121 1.14 -8.24 -18.21
C LEU A 121 0.08 -9.36 -18.31
N VAL A 122 -1.12 -9.12 -17.83
CA VAL A 122 -2.24 -10.08 -17.88
C VAL A 122 -2.65 -10.39 -19.33
N ALA A 123 -2.69 -9.37 -20.20
CA ALA A 123 -3.05 -9.53 -21.59
C ALA A 123 -2.03 -10.36 -22.38
N THR A 124 -0.76 -10.35 -21.96
CA THR A 124 0.35 -11.04 -22.63
C THR A 124 0.85 -12.28 -21.89
N GLY A 125 0.22 -12.60 -20.74
CA GLY A 125 0.60 -13.73 -19.89
C GLY A 125 0.54 -15.05 -20.65
N ALA A 126 1.66 -15.78 -20.67
CA ALA A 126 1.77 -17.06 -21.35
C ALA A 126 2.26 -18.14 -20.38
N GLY A 127 1.78 -19.36 -20.58
CA GLY A 127 2.36 -20.56 -19.98
C GLY A 127 3.61 -21.01 -20.72
N ARG A 128 4.12 -22.17 -20.36
CA ARG A 128 5.28 -22.81 -20.97
C ARG A 128 4.94 -24.23 -21.40
N ALA A 129 5.32 -24.62 -22.61
CA ALA A 129 5.43 -26.02 -22.99
C ALA A 129 6.86 -26.49 -22.70
N VAL A 130 6.99 -27.66 -22.08
CA VAL A 130 8.29 -28.24 -21.67
C VAL A 130 8.42 -29.59 -22.36
N ASP A 131 9.59 -29.85 -23.00
CA ASP A 131 9.90 -31.17 -23.52
C ASP A 131 10.09 -32.14 -22.33
N ALA A 132 9.25 -33.15 -22.29
CA ALA A 132 9.30 -34.19 -21.24
C ALA A 132 10.28 -35.33 -21.56
N GLY A 133 10.97 -35.29 -22.73
CA GLY A 133 11.86 -36.34 -23.19
C GLY A 133 11.11 -37.61 -23.62
N ARG A 134 9.79 -37.53 -23.80
CA ARG A 134 8.92 -38.65 -24.20
C ARG A 134 7.88 -38.19 -25.22
N PRO A 135 7.75 -38.89 -26.37
CA PRO A 135 6.87 -38.47 -27.45
C PRO A 135 5.36 -38.59 -27.11
N ASP A 136 5.01 -39.39 -26.11
CA ASP A 136 3.65 -39.65 -25.65
C ASP A 136 3.22 -38.72 -24.48
N VAL A 137 4.08 -37.77 -24.05
CA VAL A 137 3.86 -36.88 -22.93
C VAL A 137 3.84 -35.41 -23.39
N VAL A 138 2.78 -34.68 -23.03
CA VAL A 138 2.70 -33.22 -23.15
C VAL A 138 2.83 -32.59 -21.78
N SER A 139 3.90 -31.83 -21.54
CA SER A 139 4.11 -31.10 -20.29
C SER A 139 3.88 -29.61 -20.52
N ARG A 140 3.00 -29.02 -19.71
CA ARG A 140 2.71 -27.57 -19.75
C ARG A 140 2.77 -26.97 -18.36
N VAL A 141 3.29 -25.75 -18.26
CA VAL A 141 3.18 -24.88 -17.07
C VAL A 141 2.03 -23.91 -17.33
N VAL A 142 1.04 -23.92 -16.46
CA VAL A 142 -0.13 -23.01 -16.52
C VAL A 142 -0.12 -22.17 -15.27
N HIS A 143 -0.47 -20.89 -15.39
CA HIS A 143 -0.67 -20.00 -14.27
C HIS A 143 -2.17 -19.98 -13.90
N GLU A 144 -2.47 -20.27 -12.65
CA GLU A 144 -3.81 -20.27 -12.12
C GLU A 144 -3.92 -19.32 -10.92
N PRO A 145 -5.09 -18.71 -10.66
CA PRO A 145 -5.28 -17.89 -9.46
C PRO A 145 -5.13 -18.75 -8.21
N VAL A 146 -4.66 -18.13 -7.13
CA VAL A 146 -4.44 -18.85 -5.86
C VAL A 146 -5.71 -18.98 -5.01
N GLY A 147 -6.71 -18.10 -5.20
CA GLY A 147 -7.94 -18.11 -4.41
C GLY A 147 -8.30 -16.74 -3.84
N VAL A 148 -8.54 -16.69 -2.53
CA VAL A 148 -8.84 -15.47 -1.78
C VAL A 148 -7.54 -14.85 -1.27
N CYS A 149 -7.29 -13.61 -1.63
CA CYS A 149 -6.13 -12.83 -1.21
C CYS A 149 -6.50 -11.80 -0.13
N GLY A 150 -5.91 -11.93 1.07
CA GLY A 150 -5.95 -10.92 2.12
C GLY A 150 -4.84 -9.87 1.88
N LEU A 151 -5.21 -8.61 1.69
CA LEU A 151 -4.30 -7.54 1.30
C LEU A 151 -4.23 -6.48 2.40
N ILE A 152 -3.10 -6.41 3.12
CA ILE A 152 -2.91 -5.51 4.25
C ILE A 152 -1.84 -4.49 3.91
N THR A 153 -2.16 -3.19 4.01
CA THR A 153 -1.27 -2.10 3.62
C THR A 153 -0.97 -1.12 4.75
N PRO A 154 0.21 -0.49 4.71
CA PRO A 154 0.64 0.50 5.68
C PRO A 154 0.03 1.88 5.38
N TRP A 155 0.44 2.86 6.18
CA TRP A 155 -0.08 4.22 6.18
C TRP A 155 0.72 5.23 5.33
N ASN A 156 1.96 4.90 4.92
CA ASN A 156 2.85 5.90 4.31
C ASN A 156 2.60 6.17 2.81
N TYR A 157 2.17 5.18 2.06
CA TYR A 157 1.80 5.27 0.64
C TYR A 157 0.49 4.50 0.40
N PRO A 158 -0.63 4.93 1.00
CA PRO A 158 -1.85 4.12 1.03
C PRO A 158 -2.37 3.72 -0.34
N LEU A 159 -2.53 4.67 -1.28
CA LEU A 159 -3.01 4.38 -2.63
C LEU A 159 -2.04 3.51 -3.42
N LEU A 160 -0.75 3.83 -3.39
CA LEU A 160 0.27 3.10 -4.15
C LEU A 160 0.44 1.67 -3.62
N GLN A 161 0.53 1.49 -2.30
CA GLN A 161 0.72 0.19 -1.67
C GLN A 161 -0.46 -0.77 -1.91
N ILE A 162 -1.69 -0.26 -1.87
CA ILE A 162 -2.86 -1.11 -2.16
C ILE A 162 -2.93 -1.45 -3.65
N SER A 163 -2.51 -0.53 -4.54
CA SER A 163 -2.45 -0.78 -5.98
C SER A 163 -1.49 -1.91 -6.33
N TRP A 164 -0.31 -1.98 -5.69
CA TRP A 164 0.66 -3.08 -5.86
C TRP A 164 0.12 -4.46 -5.48
N LYS A 165 -0.95 -4.52 -4.72
CA LYS A 165 -1.56 -5.77 -4.24
C LYS A 165 -2.85 -6.10 -5.00
N VAL A 166 -3.73 -5.13 -5.17
CA VAL A 166 -5.04 -5.32 -5.82
C VAL A 166 -4.89 -5.59 -7.32
N ALA A 167 -4.05 -4.81 -8.02
CA ALA A 167 -3.92 -4.96 -9.47
C ALA A 167 -3.41 -6.36 -9.88
N PRO A 168 -2.30 -6.90 -9.33
CA PRO A 168 -1.88 -8.27 -9.65
C PRO A 168 -2.87 -9.34 -9.18
N ALA A 169 -3.50 -9.18 -8.00
CA ALA A 169 -4.44 -10.16 -7.48
C ALA A 169 -5.68 -10.30 -8.38
N LEU A 170 -6.35 -9.19 -8.71
CA LEU A 170 -7.49 -9.17 -9.61
C LEU A 170 -7.09 -9.59 -11.03
N GLY A 171 -5.94 -9.11 -11.52
CA GLY A 171 -5.40 -9.46 -12.84
C GLY A 171 -5.16 -10.95 -13.00
N ALA A 172 -4.69 -11.63 -11.98
CA ALA A 172 -4.50 -13.08 -11.96
C ALA A 172 -5.82 -13.88 -11.82
N GLY A 173 -6.94 -13.21 -11.52
CA GLY A 173 -8.25 -13.87 -11.37
C GLY A 173 -8.61 -14.24 -9.93
N ASN A 174 -7.90 -13.69 -8.94
CA ASN A 174 -8.23 -13.92 -7.53
C ASN A 174 -9.40 -13.04 -7.07
N ALA A 175 -10.03 -13.42 -5.94
CA ALA A 175 -10.86 -12.54 -5.15
C ALA A 175 -10.04 -11.90 -4.03
N VAL A 176 -10.39 -10.67 -3.62
CA VAL A 176 -9.60 -9.90 -2.67
C VAL A 176 -10.42 -9.40 -1.49
N VAL A 177 -9.78 -9.38 -0.31
CA VAL A 177 -10.23 -8.65 0.87
C VAL A 177 -9.11 -7.71 1.28
N ALA A 178 -9.31 -6.42 1.11
CA ALA A 178 -8.32 -5.38 1.41
C ALA A 178 -8.55 -4.78 2.80
N LYS A 179 -7.46 -4.52 3.51
CA LYS A 179 -7.43 -3.79 4.78
C LYS A 179 -6.30 -2.74 4.74
N PRO A 180 -6.61 -1.47 4.46
CA PRO A 180 -5.64 -0.39 4.59
C PRO A 180 -5.29 -0.14 6.06
N SER A 181 -4.25 0.65 6.30
CA SER A 181 -4.00 1.17 7.64
C SER A 181 -5.21 1.97 8.15
N GLU A 182 -5.49 1.82 9.43
CA GLU A 182 -6.53 2.58 10.14
C GLU A 182 -6.23 4.08 10.21
N VAL A 183 -4.97 4.45 9.97
CA VAL A 183 -4.51 5.85 10.02
C VAL A 183 -4.82 6.58 8.72
N THR A 184 -4.67 5.90 7.57
CA THR A 184 -4.75 6.51 6.23
C THR A 184 -5.60 5.66 5.27
N PRO A 185 -6.92 5.52 5.49
CA PRO A 185 -7.75 4.61 4.70
C PRO A 185 -8.39 5.27 3.47
N LEU A 186 -8.40 6.61 3.37
CA LEU A 186 -9.34 7.33 2.52
C LEU A 186 -9.12 7.11 1.02
N THR A 187 -7.88 7.12 0.56
CA THR A 187 -7.58 6.88 -0.87
C THR A 187 -7.84 5.43 -1.28
N THR A 188 -7.66 4.48 -0.34
CA THR A 188 -8.06 3.09 -0.59
C THR A 188 -9.58 2.95 -0.71
N VAL A 189 -10.37 3.63 0.12
CA VAL A 189 -11.83 3.67 -0.02
C VAL A 189 -12.22 4.21 -1.41
N ARG A 190 -11.57 5.30 -1.85
CA ARG A 190 -11.83 5.88 -3.17
C ARG A 190 -11.48 4.92 -4.31
N LEU A 191 -10.36 4.21 -4.23
CA LEU A 191 -10.01 3.15 -5.19
C LEU A 191 -11.09 2.06 -5.25
N PHE A 192 -11.64 1.64 -4.11
CA PHE A 192 -12.69 0.61 -4.09
C PHE A 192 -14.02 1.09 -4.66
N ARG A 193 -14.33 2.41 -4.62
CA ARG A 193 -15.46 2.99 -5.37
C ARG A 193 -15.26 2.83 -6.89
N ILE A 194 -14.06 3.15 -7.36
CA ILE A 194 -13.71 2.94 -8.78
C ILE A 194 -13.80 1.46 -9.15
N LEU A 195 -13.20 0.58 -8.34
CA LEU A 195 -13.20 -0.87 -8.61
C LEU A 195 -14.61 -1.47 -8.63
N GLN A 196 -15.52 -1.01 -7.74
CA GLN A 196 -16.91 -1.44 -7.75
C GLN A 196 -17.56 -1.20 -9.13
N GLU A 197 -17.44 0.02 -9.66
CA GLU A 197 -17.98 0.37 -10.97
C GLU A 197 -17.38 -0.49 -12.09
N LYS A 198 -16.03 -0.55 -12.16
CA LYS A 198 -15.34 -1.24 -13.25
C LYS A 198 -15.52 -2.77 -13.21
N LEU A 199 -15.62 -3.36 -12.04
CA LEU A 199 -15.95 -4.79 -11.88
C LEU A 199 -17.41 -5.07 -12.25
N ALA A 200 -18.34 -4.20 -11.85
CA ALA A 200 -19.76 -4.34 -12.19
C ALA A 200 -19.98 -4.20 -13.72
N ASP A 201 -19.37 -3.21 -14.37
CA ASP A 201 -19.43 -3.01 -15.82
C ASP A 201 -18.88 -4.23 -16.58
N ALA A 202 -17.87 -4.87 -16.02
CA ALA A 202 -17.32 -6.11 -16.54
C ALA A 202 -18.16 -7.35 -16.18
N GLY A 203 -19.23 -7.24 -15.40
CA GLY A 203 -20.06 -8.35 -14.93
C GLY A 203 -19.29 -9.33 -14.00
N ALA A 204 -18.33 -8.82 -13.22
CA ALA A 204 -17.68 -9.64 -12.19
C ALA A 204 -18.69 -9.96 -11.07
N PRO A 205 -18.59 -11.15 -10.44
CA PRO A 205 -19.45 -11.49 -9.31
C PRO A 205 -19.29 -10.50 -8.14
N ASN A 206 -20.36 -10.23 -7.42
CA ASN A 206 -20.27 -9.57 -6.13
C ASN A 206 -19.30 -10.37 -5.22
N GLY A 207 -18.55 -9.68 -4.38
CA GLY A 207 -17.54 -10.32 -3.54
C GLY A 207 -16.17 -10.54 -4.20
N THR A 208 -16.01 -10.31 -5.52
CA THR A 208 -14.69 -10.34 -6.18
C THR A 208 -13.70 -9.37 -5.52
N ALA A 209 -14.17 -8.19 -5.08
CA ALA A 209 -13.39 -7.23 -4.30
C ALA A 209 -14.17 -6.83 -3.05
N ASN A 210 -13.48 -6.83 -1.90
CA ASN A 210 -14.03 -6.43 -0.61
C ASN A 210 -13.04 -5.55 0.14
N LEU A 211 -13.55 -4.61 0.95
CA LEU A 211 -12.78 -3.69 1.76
C LEU A 211 -13.29 -3.70 3.20
N VAL A 212 -12.40 -3.96 4.14
CA VAL A 212 -12.64 -3.82 5.58
C VAL A 212 -11.70 -2.77 6.16
N LEU A 213 -12.21 -1.91 7.03
CA LEU A 213 -11.47 -0.84 7.68
C LEU A 213 -11.31 -1.20 9.16
N GLY A 214 -10.15 -0.92 9.74
CA GLY A 214 -9.92 -1.16 11.16
C GLY A 214 -8.46 -1.39 11.51
N GLY A 215 -8.21 -1.51 12.80
CA GLY A 215 -6.89 -1.63 13.39
C GLY A 215 -6.28 -3.03 13.30
N GLY A 216 -5.36 -3.31 14.24
CA GLY A 216 -4.58 -4.55 14.26
C GLY A 216 -5.39 -5.83 14.39
N ALA A 217 -6.50 -5.81 15.15
CA ALA A 217 -7.39 -6.96 15.34
C ALA A 217 -8.05 -7.41 14.03
N VAL A 218 -8.49 -6.45 13.20
CA VAL A 218 -9.06 -6.70 11.86
C VAL A 218 -8.02 -7.33 10.93
N GLY A 219 -6.77 -6.82 10.99
CA GLY A 219 -5.66 -7.39 10.22
C GLY A 219 -5.28 -8.81 10.65
N ALA A 220 -5.31 -9.09 11.96
CA ALA A 220 -5.06 -10.42 12.52
C ALA A 220 -6.14 -11.42 12.07
N ALA A 221 -7.42 -11.05 12.22
CA ALA A 221 -8.54 -11.87 11.78
C ALA A 221 -8.44 -12.23 10.29
N LEU A 222 -8.03 -11.27 9.43
CA LEU A 222 -7.82 -11.54 8.00
C LEU A 222 -6.64 -12.51 7.76
N ALA A 223 -5.52 -12.34 8.49
CA ALA A 223 -4.34 -13.17 8.33
C ALA A 223 -4.52 -14.60 8.85
N GLU A 224 -5.28 -14.77 9.91
CA GLU A 224 -5.55 -16.06 10.57
C GLU A 224 -6.62 -16.90 9.85
N HIS A 225 -7.50 -16.25 9.09
CA HIS A 225 -8.71 -16.89 8.57
C HIS A 225 -8.43 -18.08 7.63
N PRO A 226 -9.03 -19.26 7.85
CA PRO A 226 -8.72 -20.49 7.09
C PRO A 226 -9.13 -20.43 5.61
N LEU A 227 -10.11 -19.60 5.24
CA LEU A 227 -10.56 -19.43 3.85
C LEU A 227 -9.73 -18.42 3.04
N VAL A 228 -8.67 -17.83 3.62
CA VAL A 228 -7.70 -16.99 2.92
C VAL A 228 -6.54 -17.87 2.44
N ASP A 229 -6.23 -17.83 1.15
CA ASP A 229 -5.20 -18.65 0.51
C ASP A 229 -3.85 -17.95 0.43
N LEU A 230 -3.86 -16.62 0.41
CA LEU A 230 -2.66 -15.79 0.36
C LEU A 230 -2.85 -14.52 1.20
N VAL A 231 -1.84 -14.16 1.99
CA VAL A 231 -1.77 -12.86 2.65
C VAL A 231 -0.61 -12.06 2.06
N SER A 232 -0.92 -10.89 1.51
CA SER A 232 0.08 -9.89 1.13
C SER A 232 0.06 -8.77 2.15
N PHE A 233 1.15 -8.63 2.90
CA PHE A 233 1.31 -7.67 3.98
C PHE A 233 2.46 -6.72 3.68
N THR A 234 2.23 -5.41 3.86
CA THR A 234 3.30 -4.42 3.94
C THR A 234 3.18 -3.67 5.27
N GLY A 235 4.31 -3.56 5.99
CA GLY A 235 4.32 -2.87 7.28
C GLY A 235 5.58 -3.12 8.12
N GLY A 236 5.43 -3.06 9.43
CA GLY A 236 6.53 -3.25 10.37
C GLY A 236 6.94 -4.72 10.55
N GLY A 237 8.23 -4.98 10.82
CA GLY A 237 8.77 -6.33 10.99
C GLY A 237 8.14 -7.14 12.13
N VAL A 238 7.63 -6.48 13.18
CA VAL A 238 6.93 -7.18 14.29
C VAL A 238 5.63 -7.77 13.77
N SER A 239 4.81 -6.97 13.10
CA SER A 239 3.54 -7.41 12.51
C SER A 239 3.76 -8.42 11.39
N GLY A 240 4.79 -8.25 10.55
CA GLY A 240 5.14 -9.23 9.51
C GLY A 240 5.46 -10.62 10.08
N ARG A 241 6.20 -10.69 11.20
CA ARG A 241 6.43 -11.97 11.89
C ARG A 241 5.14 -12.58 12.46
N SER A 242 4.20 -11.75 12.92
CA SER A 242 2.90 -12.24 13.40
C SER A 242 2.06 -12.80 12.24
N VAL A 243 2.05 -12.14 11.10
CA VAL A 243 1.40 -12.64 9.87
C VAL A 243 2.00 -13.97 9.43
N MET A 244 3.34 -14.12 9.44
CA MET A 244 4.00 -15.39 9.10
C MET A 244 3.58 -16.53 10.04
N ARG A 245 3.49 -16.27 11.35
CA ARG A 245 3.04 -17.29 12.31
C ARG A 245 1.60 -17.68 12.07
N ALA A 246 0.71 -16.72 11.89
CA ALA A 246 -0.70 -16.98 11.59
C ALA A 246 -0.88 -17.79 10.30
N ALA A 247 -0.14 -17.45 9.25
CA ALA A 247 -0.17 -18.13 7.97
C ALA A 247 0.32 -19.58 8.03
N ALA A 248 1.24 -19.90 8.94
CA ALA A 248 1.79 -21.25 9.11
C ALA A 248 0.73 -22.26 9.53
N GLU A 249 -0.29 -21.87 10.31
CA GLU A 249 -1.37 -22.74 10.78
C GLU A 249 -2.20 -23.37 9.64
N THR A 250 -2.29 -22.68 8.51
CA THR A 250 -3.02 -23.16 7.33
C THR A 250 -2.14 -23.35 6.10
N VAL A 251 -0.83 -23.17 6.26
CA VAL A 251 0.18 -23.26 5.18
C VAL A 251 -0.17 -22.34 3.99
N LYS A 252 -0.85 -21.22 4.23
CA LYS A 252 -1.22 -20.26 3.19
C LYS A 252 0.00 -19.51 2.67
N LYS A 253 -0.07 -19.02 1.46
CA LYS A 253 1.01 -18.23 0.86
C LYS A 253 1.15 -16.87 1.55
N VAL A 254 2.37 -16.37 1.67
CA VAL A 254 2.67 -15.07 2.27
C VAL A 254 3.61 -14.28 1.38
N ALA A 255 3.26 -13.01 1.13
CA ALA A 255 4.13 -12.01 0.54
C ALA A 255 4.33 -10.90 1.56
N LEU A 256 5.56 -10.68 2.01
CA LEU A 256 5.91 -9.67 3.00
C LEU A 256 6.79 -8.59 2.38
N GLU A 257 6.32 -7.34 2.54
CA GLU A 257 7.09 -6.14 2.29
C GLU A 257 7.30 -5.41 3.62
N LEU A 258 8.55 -5.23 4.03
CA LEU A 258 8.89 -4.76 5.37
C LEU A 258 9.85 -3.58 5.31
N GLY A 259 9.86 -2.77 6.36
CA GLY A 259 10.82 -1.69 6.52
C GLY A 259 12.26 -2.19 6.66
N GLY A 260 13.20 -1.31 6.44
CA GLY A 260 14.62 -1.58 6.51
C GLY A 260 15.45 -0.38 6.95
N LYS A 261 16.76 -0.55 6.92
CA LYS A 261 17.78 0.48 7.01
C LYS A 261 18.71 0.31 5.82
N ASN A 262 18.25 0.82 4.66
CA ASN A 262 18.93 0.58 3.39
C ASN A 262 20.24 1.36 3.31
N PRO A 263 21.31 0.76 2.78
CA PRO A 263 22.59 1.46 2.60
C PRO A 263 22.49 2.45 1.43
N ASN A 264 23.04 3.64 1.65
CA ASN A 264 23.34 4.62 0.62
C ASN A 264 24.85 4.79 0.59
N ILE A 265 25.52 4.33 -0.48
CA ILE A 265 26.96 4.18 -0.55
C ILE A 265 27.53 5.22 -1.51
N VAL A 266 28.42 6.09 -1.01
CA VAL A 266 29.08 7.15 -1.79
C VAL A 266 30.57 6.88 -1.85
N PHE A 267 31.09 6.64 -3.07
CA PHE A 267 32.51 6.46 -3.36
C PHE A 267 33.22 7.78 -3.56
N ALA A 268 34.57 7.76 -3.51
CA ALA A 268 35.41 8.96 -3.57
C ALA A 268 35.33 9.74 -4.87
N ASP A 269 34.94 9.11 -5.95
CA ASP A 269 34.82 9.64 -7.32
C ASP A 269 33.38 10.05 -7.69
N ALA A 270 32.44 10.04 -6.74
CA ALA A 270 31.08 10.51 -6.94
C ALA A 270 31.07 12.03 -7.18
N ASP A 271 30.12 12.50 -8.00
CA ASP A 271 29.78 13.92 -8.05
C ASP A 271 29.26 14.36 -6.67
N PHE A 272 29.98 15.27 -6.04
CA PHE A 272 29.76 15.64 -4.64
C PHE A 272 28.37 16.26 -4.43
N ASP A 273 28.01 17.28 -5.23
CA ASP A 273 26.76 17.99 -5.05
C ASP A 273 25.54 17.10 -5.35
N ALA A 274 25.59 16.35 -6.44
CA ALA A 274 24.54 15.41 -6.78
C ALA A 274 24.41 14.31 -5.70
N ALA A 275 25.52 13.80 -5.15
CA ALA A 275 25.48 12.78 -4.11
C ALA A 275 24.87 13.32 -2.80
N VAL A 276 25.12 14.59 -2.42
CA VAL A 276 24.48 15.23 -1.26
C VAL A 276 22.99 15.37 -1.48
N ASP A 277 22.54 15.84 -2.65
CA ASP A 277 21.12 16.01 -2.96
C ASP A 277 20.37 14.65 -2.99
N PHE A 278 20.98 13.62 -3.57
CA PHE A 278 20.43 12.26 -3.50
C PHE A 278 20.39 11.70 -2.10
N ALA A 279 21.38 11.99 -1.24
CA ALA A 279 21.38 11.56 0.15
C ALA A 279 20.27 12.25 0.95
N LEU A 280 20.01 13.55 0.71
CA LEU A 280 18.89 14.27 1.29
C LEU A 280 17.56 13.65 0.88
N THR A 281 17.33 13.48 -0.41
CA THR A 281 16.09 12.87 -0.94
C THR A 281 15.90 11.47 -0.38
N ALA A 282 16.96 10.64 -0.38
CA ALA A 282 16.89 9.27 0.12
C ALA A 282 16.54 9.16 1.61
N ALA A 283 16.87 10.17 2.42
CA ALA A 283 16.63 10.15 3.86
C ALA A 283 15.38 10.95 4.29
N PHE A 284 15.04 12.04 3.60
CA PHE A 284 14.04 13.00 4.07
C PHE A 284 12.75 13.07 3.23
N LEU A 285 12.69 12.40 2.07
CA LEU A 285 11.45 12.27 1.30
C LEU A 285 10.32 11.78 2.22
N HIS A 286 9.15 12.40 2.13
CA HIS A 286 8.00 12.11 2.98
C HIS A 286 8.36 12.05 4.48
N SER A 287 9.19 13.00 4.94
CA SER A 287 9.71 13.07 6.32
C SER A 287 10.42 11.78 6.78
N GLY A 288 11.08 11.06 5.86
CA GLY A 288 11.77 9.80 6.13
C GLY A 288 10.85 8.59 6.31
N GLN A 289 9.57 8.72 6.07
CA GLN A 289 8.56 7.67 6.25
C GLN A 289 8.50 6.70 5.06
N VAL A 290 9.65 6.23 4.60
CA VAL A 290 9.83 5.43 3.38
C VAL A 290 10.50 4.11 3.72
N CYS A 291 9.93 2.98 3.30
CA CYS A 291 10.48 1.64 3.55
C CYS A 291 11.84 1.43 2.87
N SER A 292 12.06 2.07 1.73
CA SER A 292 13.31 2.04 0.94
C SER A 292 14.26 3.20 1.23
N ALA A 293 14.00 4.03 2.27
CA ALA A 293 14.86 5.17 2.61
C ALA A 293 16.32 4.76 2.74
N GLY A 294 17.22 5.45 2.03
CA GLY A 294 18.67 5.25 2.08
C GLY A 294 19.29 5.85 3.37
N SER A 295 18.70 5.52 4.51
CA SER A 295 18.98 6.16 5.80
C SER A 295 20.29 5.73 6.45
N ARG A 296 20.96 4.71 5.91
CA ARG A 296 22.31 4.30 6.35
C ARG A 296 23.34 4.79 5.34
N LEU A 297 23.79 6.03 5.53
CA LEU A 297 24.78 6.67 4.64
C LEU A 297 26.19 6.15 4.95
N LEU A 298 26.83 5.53 3.96
CA LEU A 298 28.18 4.97 4.01
C LEU A 298 29.08 5.81 3.08
N LEU A 299 29.94 6.65 3.66
CA LEU A 299 30.78 7.57 2.93
C LEU A 299 32.22 7.06 2.84
N HIS A 300 32.84 7.23 1.65
CA HIS A 300 34.28 7.07 1.56
C HIS A 300 34.97 8.05 2.52
N ARG A 301 36.01 7.58 3.22
CA ARG A 301 36.68 8.33 4.30
C ARG A 301 37.14 9.74 3.88
N SER A 302 37.60 9.89 2.65
CA SER A 302 38.07 11.20 2.13
C SER A 302 36.98 12.24 2.03
N LEU A 303 35.71 11.84 1.85
CA LEU A 303 34.56 12.74 1.70
C LEU A 303 33.85 13.02 3.02
N HIS A 304 34.03 12.18 4.03
CA HIS A 304 33.17 12.12 5.22
C HIS A 304 32.95 13.48 5.87
N ARG A 305 33.99 14.20 6.19
CA ARG A 305 33.88 15.47 6.95
C ARG A 305 33.11 16.54 6.18
N GLU A 306 33.47 16.74 4.91
CA GLU A 306 32.87 17.77 4.07
C GLU A 306 31.42 17.41 3.71
N PHE A 307 31.20 16.15 3.38
CA PHE A 307 29.87 15.63 3.03
C PHE A 307 28.88 15.75 4.18
N VAL A 308 29.26 15.32 5.40
CA VAL A 308 28.38 15.42 6.57
C VAL A 308 28.05 16.87 6.90
N ALA A 309 29.02 17.78 6.83
CA ALA A 309 28.80 19.20 7.08
C ALA A 309 27.80 19.81 6.06
N GLU A 310 27.98 19.51 4.77
CA GLU A 310 27.11 20.03 3.71
C GLU A 310 25.71 19.39 3.77
N LEU A 311 25.62 18.09 4.03
CA LEU A 311 24.34 17.38 4.22
C LEU A 311 23.54 18.00 5.38
N ALA A 312 24.17 18.23 6.53
CA ALA A 312 23.53 18.84 7.68
C ALA A 312 23.04 20.26 7.35
N ARG A 313 23.89 21.08 6.73
CA ARG A 313 23.52 22.44 6.30
C ARG A 313 22.31 22.46 5.36
N ARG A 314 22.25 21.55 4.36
CA ARG A 314 21.10 21.46 3.44
C ARG A 314 19.86 20.91 4.14
N ALA A 315 20.01 19.96 5.06
CA ALA A 315 18.90 19.41 5.82
C ALA A 315 18.19 20.47 6.70
N GLU A 316 18.95 21.39 7.31
CA GLU A 316 18.40 22.50 8.10
C GLU A 316 17.57 23.49 7.28
N LEU A 317 17.75 23.53 5.96
CA LEU A 317 17.01 24.41 5.06
C LEU A 317 15.68 23.82 4.58
N ILE A 318 15.41 22.54 4.85
CA ILE A 318 14.17 21.88 4.44
C ILE A 318 12.98 22.54 5.16
N ARG A 319 12.05 23.05 4.36
CA ARG A 319 10.84 23.70 4.88
C ARG A 319 9.77 22.66 5.18
N VAL A 320 9.58 22.40 6.48
CA VAL A 320 8.51 21.53 6.98
C VAL A 320 7.22 22.33 7.13
N GLY A 321 6.09 21.86 6.58
CA GLY A 321 4.85 22.63 6.64
C GLY A 321 3.61 21.83 6.26
N ASN A 322 2.53 22.55 5.96
CA ASN A 322 1.31 21.94 5.44
C ASN A 322 1.57 21.40 4.03
N GLY A 323 1.32 20.11 3.81
CA GLY A 323 1.51 19.49 2.50
C GLY A 323 0.69 20.12 1.36
N LEU A 324 -0.38 20.84 1.67
CA LEU A 324 -1.16 21.60 0.69
C LEU A 324 -0.56 22.98 0.38
N ASP A 325 0.42 23.43 1.14
CA ASP A 325 1.12 24.68 0.86
C ASP A 325 2.26 24.42 -0.13
N LYS A 326 2.27 25.19 -1.23
CA LYS A 326 3.28 25.07 -2.29
C LYS A 326 4.72 25.37 -1.83
N ASP A 327 4.87 26.09 -0.71
CA ASP A 327 6.17 26.45 -0.17
C ASP A 327 6.73 25.38 0.80
N SER A 328 5.95 24.37 1.14
CA SER A 328 6.39 23.23 1.94
C SER A 328 7.16 22.21 1.09
N GLU A 329 8.32 21.78 1.56
CA GLU A 329 9.15 20.74 0.91
C GLU A 329 8.92 19.35 1.50
N THR A 330 8.44 19.28 2.73
CA THR A 330 7.98 18.05 3.37
C THR A 330 6.88 18.34 4.40
N GLY A 331 6.09 17.33 4.72
CA GLY A 331 5.01 17.42 5.68
C GLY A 331 5.37 16.93 7.08
N PRO A 332 4.38 16.80 7.98
CA PRO A 332 4.55 16.26 9.32
C PRO A 332 4.73 14.74 9.30
N LEU A 333 5.13 14.18 10.44
CA LEU A 333 4.95 12.76 10.72
C LEU A 333 3.46 12.41 10.86
N VAL A 334 3.09 11.20 10.43
CA VAL A 334 1.69 10.78 10.24
C VAL A 334 0.83 10.81 11.52
N THR A 335 1.41 10.54 12.70
CA THR A 335 0.72 10.61 13.99
C THR A 335 1.64 11.05 15.12
N ALA A 336 1.06 11.52 16.23
CA ALA A 336 1.80 11.84 17.44
C ALA A 336 2.52 10.61 18.03
N GLU A 337 1.91 9.42 17.97
CA GLU A 337 2.51 8.17 18.43
C GLU A 337 3.73 7.81 17.57
N HIS A 338 3.64 8.01 16.26
CA HIS A 338 4.79 7.77 15.37
C HIS A 338 5.92 8.76 15.64
N ARG A 339 5.61 10.03 15.89
CA ARG A 339 6.57 11.05 16.32
C ARG A 339 7.27 10.63 17.63
N ALA A 340 6.51 10.26 18.64
CA ALA A 340 7.07 9.81 19.93
C ALA A 340 8.00 8.60 19.75
N LYS A 341 7.66 7.68 18.84
CA LYS A 341 8.51 6.54 18.51
C LYS A 341 9.83 6.97 17.85
N VAL A 342 9.80 7.93 16.92
CA VAL A 342 11.03 8.47 16.28
C VAL A 342 11.91 9.15 17.32
N GLU A 343 11.33 10.02 18.16
CA GLU A 343 12.05 10.70 19.26
C GLU A 343 12.69 9.71 20.24
N ALA A 344 11.99 8.64 20.59
CA ALA A 344 12.55 7.56 21.44
C ALA A 344 13.72 6.83 20.79
N HIS A 345 13.71 6.60 19.48
CA HIS A 345 14.86 6.02 18.78
C HIS A 345 16.07 6.95 18.77
N ILE A 346 15.87 8.26 18.58
CA ILE A 346 16.94 9.26 18.64
C ILE A 346 17.55 9.27 20.05
N ALA A 347 16.70 9.36 21.10
CA ALA A 347 17.13 9.35 22.48
C ALA A 347 17.91 8.07 22.84
N GLY A 348 17.43 6.91 22.36
CA GLY A 348 18.11 5.62 22.54
C GLY A 348 19.51 5.60 21.90
N ALA A 349 19.62 6.09 20.67
CA ALA A 349 20.92 6.16 19.98
C ALA A 349 21.93 7.06 20.72
N LEU A 350 21.48 8.22 21.21
CA LEU A 350 22.33 9.10 22.04
C LEU A 350 22.77 8.43 23.33
N ALA A 351 21.89 7.69 24.01
CA ALA A 351 22.21 6.93 25.22
C ALA A 351 23.23 5.79 24.94
N GLU A 352 23.26 5.24 23.73
CA GLU A 352 24.24 4.25 23.26
C GLU A 352 25.54 4.87 22.76
N GLY A 353 25.69 6.19 22.82
CA GLY A 353 26.92 6.92 22.47
C GLY A 353 26.99 7.45 21.04
N ALA A 354 25.89 7.48 20.33
CA ALA A 354 25.83 8.18 19.04
C ALA A 354 25.98 9.69 19.25
N VAL A 355 26.51 10.35 18.23
CA VAL A 355 26.67 11.83 18.19
C VAL A 355 25.60 12.39 17.24
N LEU A 356 24.89 13.40 17.72
CA LEU A 356 23.92 14.17 16.94
C LEU A 356 24.61 15.37 16.29
#